data_dfa4fa0b6071f3b60950f8f67171ede8
#
_entry.id   dfa4fa0b6071f3b60950f8f67171ede8
#
_cell.length_a   1.000
_cell.length_b   1.000
_cell.length_c   1.000
_cell.angle_alpha   90.00
_cell.angle_beta   90.00
_cell.angle_gamma   90.00
#
_symmetry.space_group_name_H-M   'P 1'
#
loop_
_entity.id
_entity.type
_entity.pdbx_description
1 polymer ?
#
loop_
_entity_poly.entity_id
_entity_poly.type
_entity_poly.pdbx_seq_one_letter_code
_entity_poly.pdbx_strand_id
1 'polypeptide(L)'
;LLEKCWEKFEQYKDSDTTFNLKDHLWTLFLYEKGVFKIPDGLDDDTIYDGCNCGNCHFIISAEGRLMACRRFDSYVGTVNEELYDVFHGPKLNRYRQHERFEKCAQCELLRFCRGCPAVAFGYSHDFYSPDPQCWKQIG
;
A
#
# COMPACT_ATOMS: atom_id res chain seq x y z
N LEU A 1 1.17 -18.44 -6.43
CA LEU A 1 2.33 -17.67 -6.90
C LEU A 1 3.25 -17.31 -5.74
N LEU A 2 2.76 -16.62 -4.70
CA LEU A 2 3.55 -16.16 -3.54
C LEU A 2 4.32 -17.31 -2.85
N GLU A 3 3.69 -18.47 -2.65
CA GLU A 3 4.36 -19.67 -2.12
C GLU A 3 5.63 -20.03 -2.90
N LYS A 4 5.51 -20.12 -4.24
CA LYS A 4 6.67 -20.47 -5.09
C LYS A 4 7.77 -19.41 -5.04
N CYS A 5 7.40 -18.12 -4.91
CA CYS A 5 8.37 -17.04 -4.74
C CYS A 5 9.05 -17.14 -3.37
N TRP A 6 8.29 -17.47 -2.33
CA TRP A 6 8.82 -17.67 -0.99
C TRP A 6 9.78 -18.85 -0.90
N GLU A 7 9.45 -19.99 -1.51
CA GLU A 7 10.35 -21.15 -1.61
C GLU A 7 11.69 -20.77 -2.29
N LYS A 8 11.62 -19.93 -3.34
CA LYS A 8 12.83 -19.41 -3.99
C LYS A 8 13.60 -18.44 -3.12
N PHE A 9 12.91 -17.53 -2.43
CA PHE A 9 13.55 -16.65 -1.47
C PHE A 9 14.30 -17.43 -0.39
N GLU A 10 13.65 -18.39 0.25
CA GLU A 10 14.26 -19.24 1.29
C GLU A 10 15.47 -20.02 0.76
N GLN A 11 15.40 -20.51 -0.49
CA GLN A 11 16.50 -21.22 -1.14
C GLN A 11 17.75 -20.36 -1.33
N TYR A 12 17.58 -19.04 -1.56
CA TYR A 12 18.67 -18.15 -1.95
C TYR A 12 18.90 -16.98 -0.97
N LYS A 13 18.23 -16.96 0.19
CA LYS A 13 18.33 -15.86 1.15
C LYS A 13 19.76 -15.59 1.67
N ASP A 14 20.59 -16.64 1.73
CA ASP A 14 21.97 -16.56 2.19
C ASP A 14 22.99 -16.42 1.03
N SER A 15 22.51 -16.20 -0.20
CA SER A 15 23.37 -15.92 -1.37
C SER A 15 23.80 -14.45 -1.39
N ASP A 16 24.79 -14.14 -2.27
CA ASP A 16 25.24 -12.76 -2.49
C ASP A 16 24.19 -11.88 -3.21
N THR A 17 23.01 -12.43 -3.54
CA THR A 17 21.93 -11.72 -4.23
C THR A 17 20.93 -11.17 -3.23
N THR A 18 20.65 -9.87 -3.33
CA THR A 18 19.59 -9.24 -2.53
C THR A 18 18.24 -9.43 -3.20
N PHE A 19 17.31 -10.05 -2.48
CA PHE A 19 15.91 -10.20 -2.90
C PHE A 19 15.01 -9.19 -2.20
N ASN A 20 14.12 -8.56 -2.97
CA ASN A 20 13.08 -7.69 -2.43
C ASN A 20 11.70 -8.29 -2.68
N LEU A 21 10.94 -8.48 -1.61
CA LEU A 21 9.55 -8.93 -1.66
C LEU A 21 8.64 -7.69 -1.80
N LYS A 22 8.34 -7.30 -3.04
CA LYS A 22 7.64 -6.02 -3.35
C LYS A 22 6.19 -6.19 -3.86
N ASP A 23 5.54 -7.25 -3.51
CA ASP A 23 4.10 -7.33 -3.73
C ASP A 23 3.34 -6.72 -2.55
N HIS A 24 2.20 -6.10 -2.82
CA HIS A 24 1.36 -5.46 -1.80
C HIS A 24 0.69 -6.46 -0.84
N LEU A 25 0.70 -7.76 -1.16
CA LEU A 25 0.14 -8.82 -0.32
C LEU A 25 1.21 -9.64 0.42
N TRP A 26 2.49 -9.30 0.30
CA TRP A 26 3.54 -10.02 1.03
C TRP A 26 3.35 -9.96 2.53
N THR A 27 2.98 -8.83 3.08
CA THR A 27 2.74 -8.71 4.53
C THR A 27 1.64 -9.65 4.99
N LEU A 28 0.54 -9.75 4.26
CA LEU A 28 -0.53 -10.71 4.54
C LEU A 28 -0.02 -12.15 4.47
N PHE A 29 0.70 -12.49 3.41
CA PHE A 29 1.26 -13.83 3.22
C PHE A 29 2.21 -14.22 4.36
N LEU A 30 3.13 -13.33 4.72
CA LEU A 30 4.10 -13.57 5.81
C LEU A 30 3.42 -13.62 7.18
N TYR A 31 2.35 -12.86 7.38
CA TYR A 31 1.55 -12.91 8.60
C TYR A 31 0.87 -14.27 8.78
N GLU A 32 0.22 -14.79 7.73
CA GLU A 32 -0.40 -16.12 7.77
C GLU A 32 0.62 -17.26 7.94
N LYS A 33 1.84 -17.08 7.46
CA LYS A 33 2.94 -18.02 7.70
C LYS A 33 3.56 -17.90 9.11
N GLY A 34 3.16 -16.91 9.91
CA GLY A 34 3.74 -16.65 11.22
C GLY A 34 5.16 -16.07 11.20
N VAL A 35 5.63 -15.64 10.02
CA VAL A 35 6.94 -14.98 9.84
C VAL A 35 6.86 -13.51 10.23
N PHE A 36 5.83 -12.80 9.77
CA PHE A 36 5.54 -11.45 10.22
C PHE A 36 4.61 -11.51 11.44
N LYS A 37 4.93 -10.74 12.47
CA LYS A 37 4.08 -10.53 13.64
C LYS A 37 3.86 -9.04 13.82
N ILE A 38 2.65 -8.65 14.18
CA ILE A 38 2.33 -7.26 14.51
C ILE A 38 3.11 -6.92 15.79
N PRO A 39 3.98 -5.89 15.79
CA PRO A 39 4.70 -5.48 16.99
C PRO A 39 3.76 -4.93 18.06
N ASP A 40 4.14 -5.07 19.33
CA ASP A 40 3.46 -4.45 20.46
C ASP A 40 3.78 -2.95 20.56
N GLY A 41 2.91 -2.18 21.21
CA GLY A 41 3.16 -0.77 21.54
C GLY A 41 3.12 0.19 20.36
N LEU A 42 2.42 -0.17 19.31
CA LEU A 42 2.26 0.67 18.11
C LEU A 42 1.33 1.86 18.39
N ASP A 43 1.64 2.97 17.74
CA ASP A 43 0.78 4.14 17.68
C ASP A 43 -0.45 3.87 16.78
N ASP A 44 -1.64 4.16 17.30
CA ASP A 44 -2.90 3.83 16.63
C ASP A 44 -3.14 4.58 15.33
N ASP A 45 -2.60 5.77 15.17
CA ASP A 45 -2.80 6.61 14.00
C ASP A 45 -1.68 6.47 12.94
N THR A 46 -0.66 5.65 13.20
CA THR A 46 0.50 5.54 12.32
C THR A 46 0.40 4.39 11.34
N ILE A 47 0.66 4.68 10.07
CA ILE A 47 0.84 3.68 9.02
C ILE A 47 2.33 3.34 8.92
N TYR A 48 2.66 2.08 9.15
CA TYR A 48 4.05 1.60 9.21
C TYR A 48 4.55 1.03 7.89
N ASP A 49 3.67 0.37 7.12
CA ASP A 49 4.06 -0.27 5.87
C ASP A 49 2.86 -0.40 4.91
N GLY A 50 3.05 -1.09 3.79
CA GLY A 50 2.05 -1.34 2.76
C GLY A 50 2.05 -0.27 1.66
N CYS A 51 0.88 0.02 1.10
CA CYS A 51 0.77 0.96 0.00
C CYS A 51 1.14 2.39 0.41
N ASN A 52 2.08 3.00 -0.32
CA ASN A 52 2.54 4.37 -0.07
C ASN A 52 1.66 5.45 -0.73
N CYS A 53 0.63 5.08 -1.48
CA CYS A 53 -0.28 6.04 -2.11
C CYS A 53 -0.91 6.97 -1.07
N GLY A 54 -0.65 8.26 -1.23
CA GLY A 54 -1.08 9.28 -0.29
C GLY A 54 -0.22 9.43 0.98
N ASN A 55 0.53 8.41 1.40
CA ASN A 55 1.23 8.42 2.68
C ASN A 55 2.56 9.17 2.65
N CYS A 56 3.50 8.78 1.79
CA CYS A 56 4.86 9.29 1.88
C CYS A 56 5.53 9.63 0.54
N HIS A 57 4.80 9.63 -0.59
CA HIS A 57 5.39 10.00 -1.87
C HIS A 57 4.43 10.69 -2.83
N PHE A 58 5.02 11.38 -3.80
CA PHE A 58 4.39 11.76 -5.07
C PHE A 58 5.00 10.98 -6.22
N ILE A 59 4.24 10.88 -7.29
CA ILE A 59 4.72 10.55 -8.62
C ILE A 59 4.72 11.84 -9.44
N ILE A 60 5.82 12.14 -10.12
CA ILE A 60 5.93 13.28 -11.04
C ILE A 60 5.93 12.73 -12.46
N SER A 61 4.97 13.17 -13.29
CA SER A 61 4.95 12.84 -14.70
C SER A 61 5.95 13.69 -15.51
N ALA A 62 6.20 13.32 -16.76
CA ALA A 62 7.07 14.08 -17.66
C ALA A 62 6.55 15.50 -17.92
N GLU A 63 5.24 15.72 -17.79
CA GLU A 63 4.58 17.02 -17.95
C GLU A 63 4.52 17.84 -16.65
N GLY A 64 5.16 17.36 -15.58
CA GLY A 64 5.18 18.03 -14.28
C GLY A 64 3.88 17.89 -13.48
N ARG A 65 3.01 16.92 -13.80
CA ARG A 65 1.84 16.60 -12.99
C ARG A 65 2.24 15.80 -11.76
N LEU A 66 1.71 16.17 -10.60
CA LEU A 66 1.86 15.42 -9.35
C LEU A 66 0.68 14.46 -9.19
N MET A 67 0.99 13.20 -8.90
CA MET A 67 0.01 12.14 -8.72
C MET A 67 0.28 11.36 -7.43
N ALA A 68 -0.75 10.87 -6.78
CA ALA A 68 -0.63 10.00 -5.61
C ALA A 68 -0.15 8.58 -5.98
N CYS A 69 -0.52 8.10 -7.17
CA CYS A 69 -0.12 6.79 -7.71
C CYS A 69 -0.04 6.86 -9.24
N ARG A 70 0.93 6.15 -9.84
CA ARG A 70 1.09 6.08 -11.30
C ARG A 70 0.12 5.14 -12.01
N ARG A 71 -0.59 4.29 -11.25
CA ARG A 71 -1.40 3.18 -11.80
C ARG A 71 -2.82 3.58 -12.15
N PHE A 72 -3.27 4.76 -11.74
CA PHE A 72 -4.58 5.32 -12.08
C PHE A 72 -4.51 6.84 -12.08
N ASP A 73 -5.53 7.52 -12.62
CA ASP A 73 -5.57 8.99 -12.61
C ASP A 73 -5.81 9.50 -11.19
N SER A 74 -4.72 9.83 -10.53
CA SER A 74 -4.66 10.29 -9.14
C SER A 74 -4.02 11.66 -9.01
N TYR A 75 -4.36 12.58 -9.93
CA TYR A 75 -3.86 13.93 -9.97
C TYR A 75 -4.10 14.70 -8.65
N VAL A 76 -3.04 15.31 -8.14
CA VAL A 76 -3.07 16.06 -6.88
C VAL A 76 -2.51 17.49 -7.02
N GLY A 77 -1.74 17.79 -8.05
CA GLY A 77 -1.15 19.11 -8.29
C GLY A 77 -0.10 19.10 -9.39
N THR A 78 0.69 20.14 -9.46
CA THR A 78 1.81 20.29 -10.40
C THR A 78 3.09 20.67 -9.69
N VAL A 79 4.24 20.48 -10.36
CA VAL A 79 5.57 20.88 -9.85
C VAL A 79 5.74 22.40 -9.72
N ASN A 80 4.80 23.19 -10.26
CA ASN A 80 4.80 24.65 -10.14
C ASN A 80 4.10 25.14 -8.86
N GLU A 81 3.46 24.25 -8.13
CA GLU A 81 2.85 24.53 -6.82
C GLU A 81 3.86 24.25 -5.71
N GLU A 82 3.69 24.85 -4.51
CA GLU A 82 4.49 24.52 -3.36
C GLU A 82 4.26 23.05 -2.96
N LEU A 83 5.29 22.22 -3.06
CA LEU A 83 5.18 20.77 -2.84
C LEU A 83 4.70 20.42 -1.43
N TYR A 84 5.07 21.23 -0.44
CA TYR A 84 4.59 21.04 0.93
C TYR A 84 3.07 21.22 1.02
N ASP A 85 2.52 22.24 0.38
CA ASP A 85 1.08 22.52 0.38
C ASP A 85 0.30 21.45 -0.37
N VAL A 86 0.84 20.96 -1.49
CA VAL A 86 0.24 19.84 -2.23
C VAL A 86 0.28 18.56 -1.37
N PHE A 87 1.39 18.31 -0.67
CA PHE A 87 1.55 17.10 0.15
C PHE A 87 0.60 17.09 1.36
N HIS A 88 0.32 18.23 1.95
CA HIS A 88 -0.60 18.39 3.08
C HIS A 88 -2.01 18.85 2.66
N GLY A 89 -2.21 19.03 1.36
CA GLY A 89 -3.47 19.53 0.80
C GLY A 89 -4.57 18.46 0.72
N PRO A 90 -5.82 18.93 0.53
CA PRO A 90 -7.01 18.06 0.56
C PRO A 90 -7.02 17.02 -0.57
N LYS A 91 -6.39 17.33 -1.71
CA LYS A 91 -6.36 16.41 -2.86
C LYS A 91 -5.54 15.14 -2.55
N LEU A 92 -4.42 15.26 -1.80
CA LEU A 92 -3.65 14.09 -1.39
C LEU A 92 -4.25 13.45 -0.12
N ASN A 93 -4.76 14.26 0.80
CA ASN A 93 -5.38 13.78 2.05
C ASN A 93 -6.58 12.87 1.80
N ARG A 94 -7.27 13.01 0.68
CA ARG A 94 -8.36 12.07 0.32
C ARG A 94 -7.89 10.61 0.19
N TYR A 95 -6.61 10.35 0.01
CA TYR A 95 -6.04 8.99 -0.06
C TYR A 95 -5.50 8.49 1.29
N ARG A 96 -5.61 9.29 2.36
CA ARG A 96 -5.15 8.99 3.72
C ARG A 96 -6.28 8.64 4.69
N GLN A 97 -7.51 8.57 4.22
CA GLN A 97 -8.69 8.27 5.04
C GLN A 97 -8.80 6.75 5.22
N HIS A 98 -7.90 6.19 6.03
CA HIS A 98 -7.74 4.72 6.15
C HIS A 98 -8.97 4.04 6.74
N GLU A 99 -9.76 4.75 7.55
CA GLU A 99 -11.05 4.33 8.10
C GLU A 99 -12.13 4.09 7.05
N ARG A 100 -11.94 4.59 5.82
CA ARG A 100 -12.87 4.40 4.71
C ARG A 100 -12.67 3.09 3.95
N PHE A 101 -11.55 2.40 4.15
CA PHE A 101 -11.35 1.11 3.48
C PHE A 101 -12.40 0.10 3.96
N GLU A 102 -13.31 -0.31 3.07
CA GLU A 102 -14.45 -1.17 3.41
C GLU A 102 -14.04 -2.44 4.15
N LYS A 103 -13.05 -3.15 3.64
CA LYS A 103 -12.53 -4.39 4.22
C LYS A 103 -11.36 -4.13 5.17
N CYS A 104 -10.39 -3.32 4.73
CA CYS A 104 -9.14 -3.18 5.46
C CYS A 104 -9.26 -2.37 6.73
N ALA A 105 -10.26 -1.47 6.88
CA ALA A 105 -10.50 -0.73 8.10
C ALA A 105 -10.85 -1.65 9.29
N GLN A 106 -11.37 -2.84 9.02
CA GLN A 106 -11.70 -3.85 10.03
C GLN A 106 -10.59 -4.91 10.19
N CYS A 107 -9.47 -4.76 9.46
CA CYS A 107 -8.39 -5.73 9.45
C CYS A 107 -7.29 -5.34 10.42
N GLU A 108 -6.86 -6.27 11.24
CA GLU A 108 -5.71 -6.10 12.14
C GLU A 108 -4.41 -5.68 11.45
N LEU A 109 -4.28 -5.99 10.15
CA LEU A 109 -3.13 -5.61 9.34
C LEU A 109 -3.25 -4.22 8.68
N LEU A 110 -4.27 -3.43 8.96
CA LEU A 110 -4.51 -2.13 8.29
C LEU A 110 -3.26 -1.25 8.22
N ARG A 111 -2.45 -1.23 9.28
CA ARG A 111 -1.25 -0.38 9.35
C ARG A 111 -0.06 -0.91 8.57
N PHE A 112 -0.10 -2.16 8.14
CA PHE A 112 0.99 -2.85 7.44
C PHE A 112 0.60 -3.34 6.06
N CYS A 113 -0.68 -3.54 5.82
CA CYS A 113 -1.21 -4.06 4.55
C CYS A 113 -2.60 -3.48 4.29
N ARG A 114 -2.79 -2.87 3.13
CA ARG A 114 -4.09 -2.37 2.65
C ARG A 114 -4.41 -2.89 1.25
N GLY A 115 -3.78 -4.01 0.86
CA GLY A 115 -3.80 -4.47 -0.51
C GLY A 115 -3.23 -3.40 -1.46
N CYS A 116 -3.66 -3.41 -2.70
CA CYS A 116 -3.35 -2.36 -3.67
C CYS A 116 -4.60 -1.56 -4.03
N PRO A 117 -4.79 -0.34 -3.49
CA PRO A 117 -5.94 0.49 -3.83
C PRO A 117 -6.05 0.83 -5.33
N ALA A 118 -4.93 0.80 -6.08
CA ALA A 118 -4.98 0.98 -7.52
C ALA A 118 -5.56 -0.25 -8.24
N VAL A 119 -5.38 -1.46 -7.71
CA VAL A 119 -6.03 -2.68 -8.20
C VAL A 119 -7.52 -2.64 -7.86
N ALA A 120 -7.88 -2.26 -6.64
CA ALA A 120 -9.26 -2.06 -6.21
C ALA A 120 -9.96 -1.04 -7.12
N PHE A 121 -9.34 0.12 -7.36
CA PHE A 121 -9.86 1.15 -8.25
C PHE A 121 -10.04 0.65 -9.70
N GLY A 122 -9.09 -0.11 -10.22
CA GLY A 122 -9.19 -0.69 -11.58
C GLY A 122 -10.33 -1.70 -11.71
N TYR A 123 -10.72 -2.34 -10.62
CA TYR A 123 -11.79 -3.33 -10.59
C TYR A 123 -13.19 -2.71 -10.34
N SER A 124 -13.28 -1.78 -9.39
CA SER A 124 -14.55 -1.24 -8.86
C SER A 124 -14.77 0.25 -9.14
N HIS A 125 -13.76 0.97 -9.67
CA HIS A 125 -13.73 2.44 -9.77
C HIS A 125 -13.79 3.16 -8.41
N ASP A 126 -13.53 2.45 -7.31
CA ASP A 126 -13.42 3.03 -5.97
C ASP A 126 -12.07 2.65 -5.34
N PHE A 127 -11.34 3.68 -4.88
CA PHE A 127 -10.04 3.54 -4.21
C PHE A 127 -10.14 2.78 -2.88
N TYR A 128 -11.26 2.89 -2.20
CA TYR A 128 -11.48 2.33 -0.86
C TYR A 128 -12.13 0.94 -0.85
N SER A 129 -12.53 0.45 -2.02
CA SER A 129 -13.04 -0.91 -2.17
C SER A 129 -12.01 -1.98 -1.81
N PRO A 130 -12.45 -3.19 -1.48
CA PRO A 130 -11.56 -4.32 -1.25
C PRO A 130 -10.70 -4.62 -2.48
N ASP A 131 -9.42 -4.90 -2.25
CA ASP A 131 -8.55 -5.47 -3.29
C ASP A 131 -9.06 -6.88 -3.64
N PRO A 132 -9.45 -7.13 -4.90
CA PRO A 132 -9.98 -8.44 -5.31
C PRO A 132 -8.95 -9.57 -5.20
N GLN A 133 -7.67 -9.26 -5.06
CA GLN A 133 -6.60 -10.23 -4.86
C GLN A 133 -6.40 -10.61 -3.39
N CYS A 134 -7.01 -9.87 -2.45
CA CYS A 134 -6.89 -10.13 -1.03
C CYS A 134 -7.77 -11.30 -0.60
N TRP A 135 -7.17 -12.42 -0.23
CA TRP A 135 -7.84 -13.65 0.19
C TRP A 135 -8.22 -13.70 1.68
N LYS A 136 -7.73 -12.78 2.52
CA LYS A 136 -8.04 -12.76 3.96
C LYS A 136 -9.54 -12.57 4.17
N GLN A 137 -10.14 -13.40 5.01
CA GLN A 137 -11.51 -13.21 5.46
C GLN A 137 -11.52 -12.30 6.69
N ILE A 138 -12.44 -11.35 6.72
CA ILE A 138 -12.73 -10.52 7.90
C ILE A 138 -14.03 -11.05 8.48
N GLY A 139 -13.96 -11.51 9.72
CA GLY A 139 -15.11 -12.03 10.47
C GLY A 139 -15.99 -10.94 11.03
#